data_0424625bdbd7a19776794db9869f3623
#
_entry.id   0424625bdbd7a19776794db9869f3623
#
_cell.length_a   1.000
_cell.length_b   1.000
_cell.length_c   1.000
_cell.angle_alpha   90.00
_cell.angle_beta   90.00
_cell.angle_gamma   90.00
#
_symmetry.space_group_name_H-M   'P 1'
#
loop_
_entity.id
_entity.type
_entity.pdbx_description
1 polymer ?
#
loop_
_entity_poly.entity_id
_entity_poly.type
_entity_poly.pdbx_seq_one_letter_code
_entity_poly.pdbx_strand_id
1 'polypeptide(L)'
;MPASLSGKWEMISNVNFDNYMIALGISASLRKIAAKLTLKKKIERQEDQFIVKTTSTFRNYTVTFKVGQEFNEFTKGLDNRHLKSLVRWEGNKLICEQTGEKKNRGWTHWIEDDKLHLELFCEGQVCKQVYKNVSKTREEE
;
A
#
# COMPACT_ATOMS: atom_id res chain seq x y z
N MET A 1 16.39 1.00 -16.93
CA MET A 1 15.92 0.15 -15.88
C MET A 1 15.01 0.89 -14.96
N PRO A 2 13.87 0.36 -14.64
CA PRO A 2 13.02 1.04 -13.68
C PRO A 2 13.65 0.99 -12.30
N ALA A 3 13.38 1.98 -11.50
CA ALA A 3 13.86 2.02 -10.14
C ALA A 3 13.18 0.94 -9.32
N SER A 4 13.90 0.41 -8.36
CA SER A 4 13.38 -0.66 -7.52
C SER A 4 12.39 -0.12 -6.49
N LEU A 5 11.33 -0.88 -6.24
CA LEU A 5 10.41 -0.55 -5.17
C LEU A 5 10.96 -0.97 -3.82
N SER A 6 12.01 -1.82 -3.81
CA SER A 6 12.56 -2.33 -2.55
C SER A 6 13.18 -1.21 -1.73
N GLY A 7 13.05 -1.29 -0.43
CA GLY A 7 13.67 -0.32 0.47
C GLY A 7 12.77 0.01 1.63
N LYS A 8 13.19 1.03 2.38
CA LYS A 8 12.40 1.55 3.49
C LYS A 8 11.90 2.94 3.12
N TRP A 9 10.64 3.16 3.36
CA TRP A 9 9.96 4.34 2.88
C TRP A 9 9.16 4.99 4.01
N GLU A 10 9.14 6.32 4.04
CA GLU A 10 8.38 7.05 5.06
C GLU A 10 7.41 8.02 4.38
N MET A 11 6.17 8.03 4.80
CA MET A 11 5.12 8.82 4.16
C MET A 11 5.35 10.30 4.33
N ILE A 12 5.25 11.05 3.24
CA ILE A 12 5.36 12.50 3.28
C ILE A 12 4.08 13.18 2.78
N SER A 13 3.15 12.43 2.21
CA SER A 13 1.91 13.01 1.70
C SER A 13 0.81 11.95 1.71
N ASN A 14 -0.40 12.33 2.07
CA ASN A 14 -1.53 11.41 2.14
C ASN A 14 -2.80 12.21 1.83
N VAL A 15 -3.34 12.03 0.65
CA VAL A 15 -4.47 12.82 0.17
C VAL A 15 -5.68 11.93 -0.01
N ASN A 16 -6.82 12.37 0.50
CA ASN A 16 -8.12 11.69 0.36
C ASN A 16 -8.18 10.34 1.09
N PHE A 17 -7.39 10.19 2.14
CA PHE A 17 -7.36 8.93 2.88
C PHE A 17 -8.68 8.69 3.62
N ASP A 18 -9.31 9.76 4.14
CA ASP A 18 -10.55 9.61 4.88
C ASP A 18 -11.68 9.06 4.00
N ASN A 19 -11.85 9.59 2.79
CA ASN A 19 -12.88 9.10 1.89
C ASN A 19 -12.63 7.66 1.46
N TYR A 20 -11.37 7.29 1.28
CA TYR A 20 -11.02 5.91 0.97
C TYR A 20 -11.43 5.00 2.14
N MET A 21 -11.15 5.44 3.39
CA MET A 21 -11.52 4.65 4.56
C MET A 21 -13.02 4.57 4.74
N ILE A 22 -13.75 5.63 4.41
CA ILE A 22 -15.20 5.61 4.46
C ILE A 22 -15.72 4.56 3.47
N ALA A 23 -15.16 4.54 2.27
CA ALA A 23 -15.57 3.55 1.27
C ALA A 23 -15.31 2.13 1.76
N LEU A 24 -14.26 1.91 2.56
CA LEU A 24 -13.98 0.61 3.13
C LEU A 24 -14.91 0.27 4.30
N GLY A 25 -15.67 1.23 4.80
CA GLY A 25 -16.56 0.99 5.93
C GLY A 25 -15.90 1.11 7.30
N ILE A 26 -14.78 1.82 7.38
CA ILE A 26 -14.06 1.97 8.64
C ILE A 26 -14.74 3.02 9.51
N SER A 27 -14.89 2.74 10.80
CA SER A 27 -15.63 3.61 11.71
C SER A 27 -14.97 4.98 11.89
N ALA A 28 -15.76 5.96 12.27
CA ALA A 28 -15.27 7.33 12.45
C ALA A 28 -14.18 7.40 13.51
N SER A 29 -14.30 6.64 14.58
CA SER A 29 -13.29 6.67 15.63
C SER A 29 -11.94 6.15 15.15
N LEU A 30 -11.95 5.09 14.34
CA LEU A 30 -10.70 4.56 13.79
C LEU A 30 -10.14 5.51 12.74
N ARG A 31 -11.00 6.17 11.96
CA ARG A 31 -10.52 7.11 10.95
C ARG A 31 -9.82 8.31 11.61
N LYS A 32 -10.30 8.76 12.77
CA LYS A 32 -9.66 9.86 13.47
C LYS A 32 -8.25 9.49 13.90
N ILE A 33 -8.06 8.26 14.37
CA ILE A 33 -6.74 7.79 14.75
C ILE A 33 -5.85 7.69 13.52
N ALA A 34 -6.37 7.07 12.45
CA ALA A 34 -5.58 6.82 11.24
C ALA A 34 -5.16 8.12 10.56
N ALA A 35 -5.99 9.16 10.63
CA ALA A 35 -5.68 10.43 9.97
C ALA A 35 -4.43 11.10 10.53
N LYS A 36 -4.02 10.75 11.74
CA LYS A 36 -2.86 11.35 12.38
C LYS A 36 -1.60 10.50 12.27
N LEU A 37 -1.68 9.35 11.60
CA LEU A 37 -0.53 8.45 11.54
C LEU A 37 0.39 8.80 10.40
N THR A 38 1.69 8.63 10.65
CA THR A 38 2.68 8.64 9.59
C THR A 38 3.00 7.19 9.31
N LEU A 39 2.69 6.73 8.10
CA LEU A 39 2.91 5.34 7.75
C LEU A 39 4.32 5.15 7.24
N LYS A 40 4.88 3.99 7.52
CA LYS A 40 6.18 3.60 6.99
C LYS A 40 6.00 2.30 6.26
N LYS A 41 6.76 2.11 5.19
CA LYS A 41 6.71 0.87 4.44
C LYS A 41 8.09 0.29 4.30
N LYS A 42 8.16 -1.03 4.36
CA LYS A 42 9.37 -1.76 4.05
C LYS A 42 8.99 -2.73 2.96
N ILE A 43 9.60 -2.61 1.80
CA ILE A 43 9.31 -3.47 0.66
C ILE A 43 10.54 -4.32 0.39
N GLU A 44 10.36 -5.65 0.41
CA GLU A 44 11.42 -6.59 0.10
C GLU A 44 11.00 -7.37 -1.12
N ARG A 45 11.92 -7.61 -2.03
CA ARG A 45 11.63 -8.33 -3.24
C ARG A 45 12.65 -9.42 -3.47
N GLN A 46 12.19 -10.61 -3.88
CA GLN A 46 13.06 -11.68 -4.28
C GLN A 46 12.44 -12.21 -5.55
N GLU A 47 13.02 -11.88 -6.69
CA GLU A 47 12.51 -12.20 -8.03
C GLU A 47 11.11 -11.61 -8.20
N ASP A 48 10.05 -12.39 -8.33
CA ASP A 48 8.70 -11.85 -8.48
C ASP A 48 7.89 -11.99 -7.21
N GLN A 49 8.53 -12.30 -6.07
CA GLN A 49 7.84 -12.36 -4.80
C GLN A 49 8.14 -11.11 -3.99
N PHE A 50 7.10 -10.51 -3.44
CA PHE A 50 7.24 -9.29 -2.65
C PHE A 50 6.71 -9.48 -1.25
N ILE A 51 7.33 -8.82 -0.28
CA ILE A 51 6.81 -8.68 1.07
C ILE A 51 6.69 -7.19 1.32
N VAL A 52 5.47 -6.71 1.55
CA VAL A 52 5.22 -5.28 1.81
C VAL A 52 4.71 -5.15 3.23
N LYS A 53 5.50 -4.48 4.08
CA LYS A 53 5.13 -4.24 5.46
C LYS A 53 4.78 -2.77 5.62
N THR A 54 3.58 -2.49 6.09
CA THR A 54 3.15 -1.13 6.39
C THR A 54 3.03 -1.03 7.90
N THR A 55 3.73 -0.09 8.51
CA THR A 55 3.78 0.03 9.96
C THR A 55 3.39 1.43 10.41
N SER A 56 2.87 1.53 11.61
CA SER A 56 2.55 2.80 12.22
C SER A 56 2.59 2.62 13.74
N THR A 57 2.35 3.67 14.49
CA THR A 57 2.29 3.56 15.94
C THR A 57 1.00 2.90 16.41
N PHE A 58 0.04 2.68 15.51
CA PHE A 58 -1.23 2.08 15.87
C PHE A 58 -1.37 0.64 15.41
N ARG A 59 -1.20 0.39 14.11
CA ARG A 59 -1.37 -0.95 13.55
C ARG A 59 -0.37 -1.21 12.45
N ASN A 60 -0.06 -2.49 12.25
CA ASN A 60 0.84 -2.90 11.18
C ASN A 60 0.12 -3.87 10.26
N TYR A 61 0.50 -3.86 9.00
CA TYR A 61 -0.10 -4.79 8.03
C TYR A 61 1.00 -5.30 7.10
N THR A 62 1.08 -6.62 6.97
CA THR A 62 2.06 -7.25 6.09
C THR A 62 1.33 -8.07 5.05
N VAL A 63 1.71 -7.89 3.79
CA VAL A 63 1.20 -8.72 2.71
C VAL A 63 2.36 -9.30 1.94
N THR A 64 2.27 -10.59 1.63
CA THR A 64 3.26 -11.28 0.82
C THR A 64 2.56 -11.81 -0.40
N PHE A 65 3.13 -11.59 -1.58
CA PHE A 65 2.50 -12.04 -2.80
C PHE A 65 3.53 -12.33 -3.88
N LYS A 66 3.11 -13.09 -4.88
CA LYS A 66 3.94 -13.37 -6.03
C LYS A 66 3.24 -12.77 -7.22
N VAL A 67 3.97 -12.01 -8.03
CA VAL A 67 3.40 -11.32 -9.19
C VAL A 67 2.85 -12.35 -10.17
N GLY A 68 1.63 -12.12 -10.64
CA GLY A 68 0.98 -13.01 -11.61
C GLY A 68 0.25 -14.18 -10.98
N GLN A 69 0.26 -14.31 -9.64
CA GLN A 69 -0.40 -15.43 -9.00
C GLN A 69 -1.48 -14.91 -8.06
N GLU A 70 -2.73 -15.31 -8.29
CA GLU A 70 -3.83 -14.88 -7.43
C GLU A 70 -3.66 -15.45 -6.04
N PHE A 71 -3.98 -14.69 -5.02
CA PHE A 71 -3.87 -15.14 -3.65
C PHE A 71 -5.06 -14.64 -2.82
N ASN A 72 -5.32 -15.32 -1.72
CA ASN A 72 -6.36 -14.91 -0.80
C ASN A 72 -5.75 -13.96 0.20
N GLU A 73 -6.41 -12.83 0.41
CA GLU A 73 -5.92 -11.81 1.32
C GLU A 73 -7.00 -11.52 2.35
N PHE A 74 -6.63 -11.44 3.63
CA PHE A 74 -7.54 -11.00 4.67
C PHE A 74 -6.98 -9.70 5.23
N THR A 75 -7.74 -8.60 5.10
CA THR A 75 -7.25 -7.28 5.46
C THR A 75 -7.38 -7.02 6.96
N LYS A 76 -6.67 -7.84 7.73
CA LYS A 76 -6.73 -7.83 9.18
C LYS A 76 -6.32 -6.48 9.74
N GLY A 77 -7.12 -5.93 10.61
CA GLY A 77 -6.81 -4.66 11.23
C GLY A 77 -7.15 -3.44 10.38
N LEU A 78 -7.60 -3.67 9.14
CA LEU A 78 -8.06 -2.60 8.26
C LEU A 78 -9.58 -2.69 8.24
N ASP A 79 -10.15 -3.30 7.21
CA ASP A 79 -11.59 -3.51 7.15
C ASP A 79 -12.00 -4.96 7.34
N ASN A 80 -11.04 -5.83 7.62
CA ASN A 80 -11.26 -7.24 7.97
C ASN A 80 -12.13 -7.98 6.95
N ARG A 81 -11.76 -7.87 5.68
CA ARG A 81 -12.49 -8.56 4.61
C ARG A 81 -11.60 -9.57 3.92
N HIS A 82 -12.24 -10.61 3.40
CA HIS A 82 -11.52 -11.61 2.59
C HIS A 82 -11.59 -11.20 1.14
N LEU A 83 -10.43 -11.17 0.49
CA LEU A 83 -10.33 -10.73 -0.89
C LEU A 83 -9.56 -11.76 -1.70
N LYS A 84 -9.80 -11.76 -3.02
CA LYS A 84 -8.93 -12.44 -3.95
C LYS A 84 -8.13 -11.35 -4.63
N SER A 85 -6.82 -11.42 -4.50
CA SER A 85 -5.92 -10.35 -4.95
C SER A 85 -4.99 -10.86 -6.02
N LEU A 86 -4.72 -10.02 -7.02
CA LEU A 86 -3.80 -10.37 -8.10
C LEU A 86 -2.95 -9.16 -8.42
N VAL A 87 -1.63 -9.37 -8.41
CA VAL A 87 -0.67 -8.29 -8.66
C VAL A 87 0.01 -8.53 -10.00
N ARG A 88 0.11 -7.49 -10.81
CA ARG A 88 0.78 -7.56 -12.10
C ARG A 88 1.54 -6.28 -12.37
N TRP A 89 2.52 -6.36 -13.27
CA TRP A 89 3.22 -5.18 -13.73
C TRP A 89 2.51 -4.58 -14.93
N GLU A 90 2.46 -3.25 -15.00
CA GLU A 90 1.98 -2.57 -16.16
C GLU A 90 2.96 -1.43 -16.38
N GLY A 91 3.92 -1.62 -17.27
CA GLY A 91 5.04 -0.71 -17.41
C GLY A 91 5.87 -0.71 -16.14
N ASN A 92 6.10 0.45 -15.54
CA ASN A 92 6.86 0.55 -14.31
C ASN A 92 5.94 0.55 -13.08
N LYS A 93 4.66 0.25 -13.25
CA LYS A 93 3.71 0.29 -12.15
C LYS A 93 3.33 -1.11 -11.71
N LEU A 94 3.32 -1.33 -10.41
CA LEU A 94 2.90 -2.59 -9.82
C LEU A 94 1.45 -2.42 -9.38
N ILE A 95 0.54 -3.14 -10.03
CA ILE A 95 -0.89 -2.94 -9.87
C ILE A 95 -1.51 -4.16 -9.21
N CYS A 96 -2.33 -3.94 -8.19
CA CYS A 96 -3.07 -5.01 -7.53
C CYS A 96 -4.56 -4.78 -7.70
N GLU A 97 -5.26 -5.83 -8.14
CA GLU A 97 -6.72 -5.80 -8.18
C GLU A 97 -7.21 -6.68 -7.06
N GLN A 98 -8.12 -6.15 -6.25
CA GLN A 98 -8.65 -6.86 -5.09
C GLN A 98 -10.14 -7.10 -5.30
N THR A 99 -10.53 -8.36 -5.43
CA THR A 99 -11.90 -8.73 -5.71
C THR A 99 -12.58 -9.21 -4.44
N GLY A 100 -13.70 -8.63 -4.11
CA GLY A 100 -14.46 -9.00 -2.93
C GLY A 100 -15.74 -8.19 -2.87
N GLU A 101 -16.16 -7.87 -1.65
CA GLU A 101 -17.42 -7.16 -1.46
C GLU A 101 -17.41 -5.76 -2.04
N LYS A 102 -16.30 -5.06 -1.95
CA LYS A 102 -16.20 -3.68 -2.44
C LYS A 102 -15.74 -3.68 -3.88
N LYS A 103 -16.37 -2.83 -4.70
CA LYS A 103 -16.05 -2.74 -6.12
C LYS A 103 -14.90 -1.80 -6.37
N ASN A 104 -14.21 -2.02 -7.47
CA ASN A 104 -13.10 -1.14 -7.91
C ASN A 104 -12.07 -0.95 -6.80
N ARG A 105 -11.69 -2.03 -6.17
CA ARG A 105 -10.73 -1.99 -5.07
C ARG A 105 -9.37 -2.48 -5.54
N GLY A 106 -8.33 -1.80 -5.07
CA GLY A 106 -6.97 -2.20 -5.42
C GLY A 106 -5.98 -1.11 -5.08
N TRP A 107 -4.75 -1.29 -5.56
CA TRP A 107 -3.71 -0.29 -5.35
C TRP A 107 -2.70 -0.33 -6.47
N THR A 108 -1.94 0.76 -6.62
CA THR A 108 -0.88 0.88 -7.61
C THR A 108 0.34 1.51 -6.95
N HIS A 109 1.49 0.88 -7.08
CA HIS A 109 2.77 1.40 -6.58
C HIS A 109 3.68 1.70 -7.76
N TRP A 110 4.41 2.81 -7.70
CA TRP A 110 5.45 3.10 -8.69
C TRP A 110 6.47 4.06 -8.12
N ILE A 111 7.62 4.17 -8.77
CA ILE A 111 8.66 5.11 -8.39
C ILE A 111 8.66 6.27 -9.38
N GLU A 112 8.66 7.49 -8.86
CA GLU A 112 8.73 8.67 -9.67
C GLU A 112 9.48 9.74 -8.87
N ASP A 113 10.52 10.34 -9.45
CA ASP A 113 11.34 11.36 -8.78
C ASP A 113 11.93 10.83 -7.48
N ASP A 114 12.41 9.58 -7.51
CA ASP A 114 13.03 8.91 -6.36
C ASP A 114 12.09 8.75 -5.17
N LYS A 115 10.79 8.85 -5.40
CA LYS A 115 9.81 8.67 -4.34
C LYS A 115 8.89 7.51 -4.68
N LEU A 116 8.38 6.87 -3.66
CA LEU A 116 7.40 5.80 -3.84
C LEU A 116 6.02 6.44 -3.87
N HIS A 117 5.30 6.23 -4.94
CA HIS A 117 3.94 6.69 -5.09
C HIS A 117 2.98 5.53 -4.93
N LEU A 118 1.88 5.75 -4.25
CA LEU A 118 0.88 4.73 -4.02
C LEU A 118 -0.51 5.33 -4.21
N GLU A 119 -1.34 4.65 -4.99
CA GLU A 119 -2.75 5.00 -5.10
C GLU A 119 -3.55 3.84 -4.57
N LEU A 120 -4.54 4.14 -3.72
CA LEU A 120 -5.43 3.14 -3.15
C LEU A 120 -6.83 3.44 -3.65
N PHE A 121 -7.52 2.41 -4.14
CA PHE A 121 -8.83 2.57 -4.76
C PHE A 121 -9.89 1.77 -4.03
N CYS A 122 -11.06 2.35 -3.85
CA CYS A 122 -12.22 1.61 -3.33
C CYS A 122 -13.49 2.35 -3.69
N GLU A 123 -14.40 1.71 -4.39
CA GLU A 123 -15.73 2.26 -4.69
C GLU A 123 -15.67 3.66 -5.33
N GLY A 124 -14.71 3.88 -6.20
CA GLY A 124 -14.57 5.17 -6.88
C GLY A 124 -13.75 6.21 -6.14
N GLN A 125 -13.36 5.95 -4.89
CA GLN A 125 -12.49 6.86 -4.15
C GLN A 125 -11.03 6.50 -4.38
N VAL A 126 -10.20 7.51 -4.55
CA VAL A 126 -8.77 7.31 -4.77
C VAL A 126 -8.00 8.08 -3.70
N CYS A 127 -7.19 7.35 -2.93
CA CYS A 127 -6.29 7.95 -1.95
C CYS A 127 -4.90 7.95 -2.55
N LYS A 128 -4.20 9.07 -2.47
CA LYS A 128 -2.86 9.16 -3.03
C LYS A 128 -1.86 9.41 -1.94
N GLN A 129 -0.85 8.56 -1.84
CA GLN A 129 0.21 8.67 -0.84
C GLN A 129 1.55 8.75 -1.52
N VAL A 130 2.47 9.50 -0.94
CA VAL A 130 3.83 9.62 -1.43
C VAL A 130 4.79 9.37 -0.26
N TYR A 131 5.81 8.59 -0.51
CA TYR A 131 6.79 8.20 0.51
C TYR A 131 8.20 8.56 0.04
N LYS A 132 9.04 9.00 0.97
CA LYS A 132 10.45 9.25 0.66
C LYS A 132 11.28 8.05 1.08
N ASN A 133 12.39 7.85 0.41
CA ASN A 133 13.28 6.73 0.70
C ASN A 133 14.14 7.06 1.90
N VAL A 134 14.12 6.19 2.92
CA VAL A 134 14.93 6.39 4.12
C VAL A 134 15.90 5.23 4.34
N SER A 135 15.97 4.27 3.39
CA SER A 135 16.80 3.11 3.60
C SER A 135 18.26 3.40 3.45
N LYS A 136 18.66 4.42 2.65
CA LYS A 136 20.03 4.71 2.51
C LYS A 136 20.58 5.60 3.54
N THR A 137 19.78 6.16 4.38
CA THR A 137 20.22 7.15 5.29
C THR A 137 21.29 6.68 6.17
N ARG A 138 21.33 5.48 6.57
CA ARG A 138 22.27 5.06 7.47
C ARG A 138 23.41 4.52 6.84
N GLU A 139 23.30 4.02 5.67
CA GLU A 139 24.44 3.48 5.17
C GLU A 139 25.46 4.40 4.87
N GLU A 140 25.18 5.62 4.77
CA GLU A 140 26.13 6.54 4.50
C GLU A 140 27.02 6.78 5.60
N GLU A 141 26.68 6.48 6.76
CA GLU A 141 27.52 6.80 7.83
C GLU A 141 28.41 5.84 8.11
#